data_a244dfb1d4c2479d82ecc35c7f2b7c80
#
_entry.id   a244dfb1d4c2479d82ecc35c7f2b7c80
#
_cell.length_a   1.000
_cell.length_b   1.000
_cell.length_c   1.000
_cell.angle_alpha   90.00
_cell.angle_beta   90.00
_cell.angle_gamma   90.00
#
_symmetry.space_group_name_H-M   'P 1'
#
loop_
_entity.id
_entity.type
_entity.pdbx_description
1 polymer ?
#
loop_
_entity_poly.entity_id
_entity_poly.type
_entity_poly.pdbx_seq_one_letter_code
_entity_poly.pdbx_strand_id
1 'polypeptide(L)'
;MAWGLEIESETLRVCRAEVRQGRLQLRRRAEVAVPSGLIRPSQKDGNVTDAAALSGLLRDLCKNAGCRGWVRVALPDPVFSLRTLASDELPGKREDAQRFLRWQARELLPFPADEARLDFLPLGPGPDGRARAVCLVARDRTLAEYERILADAGLRAAVLDARSISLAQAASAPLARGTAGLLHVGRTWTTLLVVQEGRPRFWRVLPEELPGWMGDDRTRLLREVVDSLIFCRESEGLEPV
;
A
#
# COMPACT_ATOMS: atom_id res chain seq x y z
N MET A 1 -0.59 -1.72 22.32
CA MET A 1 -0.58 -0.31 21.85
C MET A 1 0.44 -0.18 20.74
N ALA A 2 0.09 0.42 19.61
CA ALA A 2 1.00 0.64 18.50
C ALA A 2 0.88 2.09 17.99
N TRP A 3 1.97 2.62 17.47
CA TRP A 3 1.99 3.84 16.71
C TRP A 3 1.83 3.52 15.24
N GLY A 4 0.92 4.24 14.55
CA GLY A 4 0.78 4.26 13.10
C GLY A 4 1.26 5.61 12.57
N LEU A 5 1.96 5.57 11.46
CA LEU A 5 2.42 6.73 10.71
C LEU A 5 1.96 6.59 9.26
N GLU A 6 1.32 7.60 8.74
CA GLU A 6 0.97 7.72 7.33
C GLU A 6 1.85 8.80 6.70
N ILE A 7 2.49 8.47 5.60
CA ILE A 7 3.30 9.39 4.80
C ILE A 7 2.59 9.55 3.44
N GLU A 8 2.17 10.76 3.13
CA GLU A 8 1.51 11.13 1.88
C GLU A 8 2.18 12.35 1.25
N SER A 9 1.91 12.61 -0.03
CA SER A 9 2.53 13.73 -0.76
C SER A 9 2.23 15.09 -0.13
N GLU A 10 1.11 15.24 0.55
CA GLU A 10 0.65 16.53 1.08
C GLU A 10 0.51 16.54 2.60
N THR A 11 0.53 15.39 3.26
CA THR A 11 0.32 15.28 4.70
C THR A 11 1.10 14.14 5.32
N LEU A 12 1.61 14.38 6.52
CA LEU A 12 2.06 13.33 7.43
C LEU A 12 1.03 13.21 8.55
N ARG A 13 0.65 12.01 8.89
CA ARG A 13 -0.26 11.74 10.02
C ARG A 13 0.32 10.69 10.94
N VAL A 14 0.27 10.95 12.22
CA VAL A 14 0.64 9.97 13.23
C VAL A 14 -0.53 9.72 14.17
N CYS A 15 -0.75 8.46 14.50
CA CYS A 15 -1.78 8.09 15.45
C CYS A 15 -1.29 7.02 16.42
N ARG A 16 -1.86 7.01 17.61
CA ARG A 16 -1.71 5.93 18.58
C ARG A 16 -3.05 5.26 18.79
N ALA A 17 -3.10 3.96 18.56
CA ALA A 17 -4.30 3.17 18.71
C ALA A 17 -4.08 2.01 19.69
N GLU A 18 -5.13 1.60 20.34
CA GLU A 18 -5.19 0.41 21.18
C GLU A 18 -6.48 -0.36 20.92
N VAL A 19 -6.46 -1.67 21.12
CA VAL A 19 -7.67 -2.49 21.12
C VAL A 19 -8.15 -2.63 22.55
N ARG A 20 -9.36 -2.18 22.82
CA ARG A 20 -10.07 -2.38 24.10
C ARG A 20 -11.40 -3.05 23.86
N GLN A 21 -11.65 -4.17 24.53
CA GLN A 21 -12.90 -4.95 24.39
C GLN A 21 -13.24 -5.26 22.93
N GLY A 22 -12.24 -5.66 22.12
CA GLY A 22 -12.39 -5.95 20.70
C GLY A 22 -12.61 -4.73 19.78
N ARG A 23 -12.59 -3.51 20.32
CA ARG A 23 -12.78 -2.27 19.53
C ARG A 23 -11.47 -1.48 19.45
N LEU A 24 -11.16 -1.01 18.25
CA LEU A 24 -10.04 -0.09 18.03
C LEU A 24 -10.40 1.29 18.61
N GLN A 25 -9.56 1.81 19.51
CA GLN A 25 -9.71 3.14 20.09
C GLN A 25 -8.51 4.00 19.73
N LEU A 26 -8.76 5.13 19.12
CA LEU A 26 -7.76 6.14 18.80
C LEU A 26 -7.47 6.95 20.08
N ARG A 27 -6.19 7.01 20.49
CA ARG A 27 -5.76 7.70 21.72
C ARG A 27 -5.11 9.03 21.46
N ARG A 28 -4.32 9.12 20.41
CA ARG A 28 -3.64 10.35 19.99
C ARG A 28 -3.61 10.40 18.47
N ARG A 29 -3.71 11.59 17.95
CA ARG A 29 -3.45 11.86 16.53
C ARG A 29 -2.78 13.22 16.40
N ALA A 30 -1.93 13.37 15.42
CA ALA A 30 -1.41 14.64 14.97
C ALA A 30 -1.17 14.55 13.46
N GLU A 31 -1.22 15.69 12.80
CA GLU A 31 -0.95 15.80 11.37
C GLU A 31 -0.20 17.08 11.07
N VAL A 32 0.54 17.08 9.97
CA VAL A 32 1.24 18.25 9.45
C VAL A 32 1.21 18.22 7.93
N ALA A 33 1.09 19.39 7.32
CA ALA A 33 1.18 19.51 5.86
C ALA A 33 2.61 19.27 5.39
N VAL A 34 2.74 18.62 4.24
CA VAL A 34 4.02 18.41 3.53
C VAL A 34 4.13 19.47 2.44
N PRO A 35 5.28 20.14 2.31
CA PRO A 35 5.52 21.07 1.21
C PRO A 35 5.33 20.39 -0.14
N SER A 36 4.70 21.09 -1.08
CA SER A 36 4.45 20.57 -2.43
C SER A 36 5.75 20.12 -3.10
N GLY A 37 5.72 18.91 -3.69
CA GLY A 37 6.85 18.34 -4.40
C GLY A 37 7.96 17.76 -3.51
N LEU A 38 7.85 17.80 -2.18
CA LEU A 38 8.81 17.16 -1.27
C LEU A 38 8.75 15.64 -1.38
N ILE A 39 7.55 15.08 -1.56
CA ILE A 39 7.33 13.64 -1.76
C ILE A 39 6.69 13.45 -3.13
N ARG A 40 7.33 12.66 -3.99
CA ARG A 40 6.90 12.29 -5.34
C ARG A 40 6.89 10.77 -5.48
N PRO A 41 5.82 10.10 -5.08
CA PRO A 41 5.79 8.64 -5.06
C PRO A 41 5.99 8.02 -6.43
N SER A 42 6.91 7.09 -6.55
CA SER A 42 7.27 6.39 -7.78
C SER A 42 7.85 5.02 -7.47
N GLN A 43 7.60 4.05 -8.35
CA GLN A 43 8.28 2.75 -8.30
C GLN A 43 9.69 2.81 -8.91
N LYS A 44 9.98 3.81 -9.74
CA LYS A 44 11.22 3.87 -10.55
C LYS A 44 12.26 4.82 -9.96
N ASP A 45 11.80 5.95 -9.45
CA ASP A 45 12.65 7.08 -9.08
C ASP A 45 12.75 7.23 -7.57
N GLY A 46 13.68 8.08 -7.10
CA GLY A 46 13.70 8.53 -5.72
C GLY A 46 12.41 9.26 -5.37
N ASN A 47 11.89 9.00 -4.19
CA ASN A 47 10.57 9.50 -3.81
C ASN A 47 10.62 10.81 -3.02
N VAL A 48 11.77 11.13 -2.43
CA VAL A 48 11.92 12.28 -1.55
C VAL A 48 12.96 13.24 -2.12
N THR A 49 12.57 14.48 -2.38
CA THR A 49 13.46 15.48 -2.98
C THR A 49 14.41 16.12 -1.97
N ASP A 50 14.01 16.14 -0.68
CA ASP A 50 14.83 16.63 0.44
C ASP A 50 14.58 15.75 1.68
N ALA A 51 15.46 14.79 1.90
CA ALA A 51 15.39 13.85 3.03
C ALA A 51 15.55 14.56 4.38
N ALA A 52 16.35 15.62 4.46
CA ALA A 52 16.57 16.37 5.70
C ALA A 52 15.30 17.16 6.09
N ALA A 53 14.64 17.79 5.13
CA ALA A 53 13.37 18.48 5.36
C ALA A 53 12.29 17.51 5.83
N LEU A 54 12.14 16.33 5.18
CA LEU A 54 11.14 15.35 5.58
C LEU A 54 11.41 14.75 6.95
N SER A 55 12.68 14.42 7.26
CA SER A 55 13.05 13.91 8.60
C SER A 55 12.82 14.98 9.70
N GLY A 56 13.03 16.25 9.39
CA GLY A 56 12.71 17.36 10.28
C GLY A 56 11.21 17.45 10.61
N LEU A 57 10.35 17.42 9.57
CA LEU A 57 8.89 17.42 9.73
C LEU A 57 8.41 16.22 10.55
N LEU A 58 8.93 15.03 10.28
CA LEU A 58 8.60 13.80 11.02
C LEU A 58 9.02 13.93 12.51
N ARG A 59 10.21 14.45 12.77
CA ARG A 59 10.72 14.66 14.15
C ARG A 59 9.81 15.59 14.94
N ASP A 60 9.41 16.72 14.36
CA ASP A 60 8.56 17.71 15.01
C ASP A 60 7.15 17.15 15.23
N LEU A 61 6.56 16.51 14.21
CA LEU A 61 5.26 15.85 14.33
C LEU A 61 5.27 14.79 15.45
N CYS A 62 6.29 13.95 15.49
CA CYS A 62 6.40 12.88 16.47
C CYS A 62 6.67 13.42 17.87
N LYS A 63 7.48 14.47 18.00
CA LYS A 63 7.71 15.17 19.28
C LYS A 63 6.40 15.71 19.84
N ASN A 64 5.60 16.38 19.03
CA ASN A 64 4.31 16.96 19.41
C ASN A 64 3.27 15.90 19.81
N ALA A 65 3.27 14.75 19.09
CA ALA A 65 2.39 13.63 19.41
C ALA A 65 2.89 12.76 20.57
N GLY A 66 4.16 12.85 20.94
CA GLY A 66 4.83 11.93 21.86
C GLY A 66 5.08 10.55 21.24
N CYS A 67 5.21 10.47 19.91
CA CYS A 67 5.53 9.27 19.16
C CYS A 67 7.03 9.01 19.21
N ARG A 68 7.44 7.76 19.45
CA ARG A 68 8.85 7.36 19.46
C ARG A 68 8.99 5.84 19.30
N GLY A 69 10.16 5.43 18.82
CA GLY A 69 10.51 4.01 18.68
C GLY A 69 9.88 3.37 17.46
N TRP A 70 9.26 2.22 17.63
CA TRP A 70 8.70 1.44 16.53
C TRP A 70 7.35 1.97 16.06
N VAL A 71 7.20 2.14 14.74
CA VAL A 71 5.98 2.59 14.07
C VAL A 71 5.60 1.64 12.92
N ARG A 72 4.31 1.47 12.68
CA ARG A 72 3.80 0.87 11.46
C ARG A 72 3.55 2.00 10.46
N VAL A 73 4.10 1.90 9.27
CA VAL A 73 4.10 2.99 8.30
C VAL A 73 3.28 2.61 7.09
N ALA A 74 2.31 3.45 6.75
CA ALA A 74 1.60 3.42 5.49
C ALA A 74 2.26 4.42 4.54
N LEU A 75 2.81 3.94 3.44
CA LEU A 75 3.42 4.72 2.37
C LEU A 75 2.40 4.93 1.23
N PRO A 76 2.63 5.93 0.38
CA PRO A 76 1.79 6.17 -0.79
C PRO A 76 1.70 4.94 -1.71
N ASP A 77 0.51 4.64 -2.18
CA ASP A 77 0.27 3.46 -3.02
C ASP A 77 1.15 3.41 -4.29
N PRO A 78 1.48 4.53 -4.99
CA PRO A 78 2.35 4.48 -6.16
C PRO A 78 3.79 4.01 -5.90
N VAL A 79 4.21 3.87 -4.66
CA VAL A 79 5.52 3.28 -4.28
C VAL A 79 5.54 1.77 -4.56
N PHE A 80 4.37 1.13 -4.55
CA PHE A 80 4.21 -0.32 -4.62
C PHE A 80 3.56 -0.76 -5.92
N SER A 81 3.67 -2.05 -6.19
CA SER A 81 2.77 -2.76 -7.10
C SER A 81 2.26 -4.04 -6.43
N LEU A 82 1.01 -4.39 -6.70
CA LEU A 82 0.45 -5.66 -6.29
C LEU A 82 0.27 -6.52 -7.53
N ARG A 83 0.74 -7.77 -7.46
CA ARG A 83 0.70 -8.74 -8.56
C ARG A 83 0.18 -10.08 -8.07
N THR A 84 -0.78 -10.65 -8.75
CA THR A 84 -1.17 -12.05 -8.57
C THR A 84 -0.32 -12.91 -9.51
N LEU A 85 0.42 -13.84 -8.92
CA LEU A 85 1.27 -14.78 -9.66
C LEU A 85 0.72 -16.19 -9.49
N ALA A 86 0.75 -16.98 -10.59
CA ALA A 86 0.31 -18.36 -10.59
C ALA A 86 1.48 -19.28 -11.00
N SER A 87 1.62 -20.41 -10.31
CA SER A 87 2.61 -21.44 -10.62
C SER A 87 2.03 -22.83 -10.37
N ASP A 88 2.65 -23.87 -10.90
CA ASP A 88 2.18 -25.22 -10.66
C ASP A 88 2.31 -25.58 -9.16
N GLU A 89 3.39 -25.11 -8.51
CA GLU A 89 3.63 -25.29 -7.09
C GLU A 89 4.38 -24.07 -6.52
N LEU A 90 4.10 -23.73 -5.25
CA LEU A 90 4.90 -22.75 -4.50
C LEU A 90 5.85 -23.49 -3.56
N PRO A 91 7.14 -23.08 -3.47
CA PRO A 91 8.07 -23.64 -2.50
C PRO A 91 7.53 -23.54 -1.07
N GLY A 92 7.68 -24.64 -0.31
CA GLY A 92 7.13 -24.72 1.05
C GLY A 92 7.81 -23.77 2.06
N LYS A 93 9.11 -23.46 1.87
CA LYS A 93 9.81 -22.48 2.71
C LYS A 93 9.54 -21.07 2.22
N ARG A 94 9.20 -20.17 3.14
CA ARG A 94 8.87 -18.77 2.82
C ARG A 94 9.96 -18.04 2.03
N GLU A 95 11.21 -18.22 2.39
CA GLU A 95 12.36 -17.59 1.75
C GLU A 95 12.55 -18.07 0.30
N ASP A 96 12.36 -19.39 0.08
CA ASP A 96 12.43 -19.98 -1.26
C ASP A 96 11.26 -19.50 -2.13
N ALA A 97 10.06 -19.45 -1.56
CA ALA A 97 8.89 -18.90 -2.22
C ALA A 97 9.08 -17.42 -2.60
N GLN A 98 9.65 -16.59 -1.71
CA GLN A 98 9.95 -15.19 -2.02
C GLN A 98 10.95 -15.06 -3.17
N ARG A 99 12.01 -15.85 -3.18
CA ARG A 99 13.00 -15.85 -4.28
C ARG A 99 12.38 -16.28 -5.59
N PHE A 100 11.58 -17.34 -5.56
CA PHE A 100 10.86 -17.85 -6.73
C PHE A 100 9.88 -16.81 -7.29
N LEU A 101 9.02 -16.23 -6.44
CA LEU A 101 8.03 -15.23 -6.84
C LEU A 101 8.69 -13.94 -7.34
N ARG A 102 9.82 -13.54 -6.78
CA ARG A 102 10.61 -12.41 -7.27
C ARG A 102 11.16 -12.66 -8.68
N TRP A 103 11.67 -13.86 -8.91
CA TRP A 103 12.14 -14.25 -10.23
C TRP A 103 10.99 -14.29 -11.25
N GLN A 104 9.84 -14.83 -10.85
CA GLN A 104 8.65 -14.91 -11.72
C GLN A 104 8.10 -13.52 -12.05
N ALA A 105 8.15 -12.58 -11.09
CA ALA A 105 7.67 -11.20 -11.29
C ALA A 105 8.58 -10.34 -12.18
N ARG A 106 9.79 -10.78 -12.53
CA ARG A 106 10.85 -9.97 -13.17
C ARG A 106 10.39 -9.18 -14.41
N GLU A 107 9.53 -9.76 -15.23
CA GLU A 107 9.03 -9.12 -16.46
C GLU A 107 7.87 -8.13 -16.22
N LEU A 108 7.30 -8.17 -15.03
CA LEU A 108 6.20 -7.30 -14.61
C LEU A 108 6.67 -6.09 -13.81
N LEU A 109 7.96 -6.05 -13.44
CA LEU A 109 8.54 -4.97 -12.65
C LEU A 109 9.15 -3.90 -13.55
N PRO A 110 9.01 -2.61 -13.19
CA PRO A 110 9.62 -1.50 -13.93
C PRO A 110 11.09 -1.26 -13.54
N PHE A 111 11.72 -2.21 -12.82
CA PHE A 111 13.10 -2.19 -12.34
C PHE A 111 13.63 -3.63 -12.21
N PRO A 112 14.95 -3.86 -12.13
CA PRO A 112 15.55 -5.18 -11.99
C PRO A 112 15.00 -5.97 -10.79
N ALA A 113 14.76 -7.27 -10.98
CA ALA A 113 14.15 -8.12 -9.95
C ALA A 113 15.02 -8.31 -8.70
N ASP A 114 16.33 -8.19 -8.81
CA ASP A 114 17.29 -8.22 -7.69
C ASP A 114 17.18 -6.98 -6.80
N GLU A 115 16.65 -5.88 -7.34
CA GLU A 115 16.31 -4.68 -6.57
C GLU A 115 14.90 -4.74 -5.95
N ALA A 116 14.15 -5.82 -6.14
CA ALA A 116 12.80 -5.94 -5.61
C ALA A 116 12.79 -6.42 -4.15
N ARG A 117 12.14 -5.67 -3.27
CA ARG A 117 11.67 -6.15 -1.98
C ARG A 117 10.22 -6.62 -2.16
N LEU A 118 9.96 -7.89 -1.88
CA LEU A 118 8.67 -8.53 -2.11
C LEU A 118 8.21 -9.23 -0.83
N ASP A 119 6.93 -9.02 -0.49
CA ASP A 119 6.20 -9.87 0.44
C ASP A 119 4.99 -10.49 -0.26
N PHE A 120 4.49 -11.63 0.24
CA PHE A 120 3.42 -12.35 -0.43
C PHE A 120 2.45 -13.02 0.53
N LEU A 121 1.23 -13.20 0.03
CA LEU A 121 0.16 -13.97 0.67
C LEU A 121 -0.30 -15.09 -0.26
N PRO A 122 -0.19 -16.38 0.12
CA PRO A 122 -0.77 -17.47 -0.64
C PRO A 122 -2.29 -17.35 -0.71
N LEU A 123 -2.87 -17.53 -1.91
CA LEU A 123 -4.31 -17.46 -2.13
C LEU A 123 -4.97 -18.85 -2.23
N GLY A 124 -4.15 -19.91 -2.30
CA GLY A 124 -4.61 -21.27 -2.63
C GLY A 124 -4.65 -21.52 -4.13
N PRO A 125 -5.19 -22.68 -4.58
CA PRO A 125 -5.31 -23.00 -5.99
C PRO A 125 -6.36 -22.12 -6.68
N GLY A 126 -6.04 -21.72 -7.91
CA GLY A 126 -6.97 -21.03 -8.79
C GLY A 126 -7.94 -22.00 -9.48
N PRO A 127 -8.85 -21.49 -10.35
CA PRO A 127 -9.76 -22.34 -11.14
C PRO A 127 -9.04 -23.31 -12.07
N ASP A 128 -7.81 -22.99 -12.47
CA ASP A 128 -6.90 -23.79 -13.28
C ASP A 128 -6.09 -24.83 -12.47
N GLY A 129 -6.36 -24.95 -11.16
CA GLY A 129 -5.64 -25.82 -10.23
C GLY A 129 -4.25 -25.35 -9.84
N ARG A 130 -3.75 -24.24 -10.41
CA ARG A 130 -2.41 -23.72 -10.12
C ARG A 130 -2.39 -22.97 -8.78
N ALA A 131 -1.30 -23.10 -8.04
CA ALA A 131 -1.06 -22.33 -6.83
C ALA A 131 -0.94 -20.85 -7.17
N ARG A 132 -1.63 -20.00 -6.40
CA ARG A 132 -1.62 -18.54 -6.58
C ARG A 132 -1.10 -17.82 -5.34
N ALA A 133 -0.38 -16.75 -5.56
CA ALA A 133 0.05 -15.83 -4.50
C ALA A 133 -0.15 -14.38 -4.95
N VAL A 134 -0.67 -13.56 -4.06
CA VAL A 134 -0.62 -12.11 -4.25
C VAL A 134 0.67 -11.56 -3.65
N CYS A 135 1.41 -10.80 -4.44
CA CYS A 135 2.70 -10.24 -4.09
C CYS A 135 2.61 -8.72 -4.03
N LEU A 136 2.99 -8.14 -2.90
CA LEU A 136 3.23 -6.70 -2.77
C LEU A 136 4.72 -6.46 -3.02
N VAL A 137 5.03 -5.62 -3.99
CA VAL A 137 6.41 -5.41 -4.46
C VAL A 137 6.72 -3.92 -4.43
N ALA A 138 7.90 -3.58 -3.94
CA ALA A 138 8.48 -2.24 -4.03
C ALA A 138 9.98 -2.34 -4.36
N ARG A 139 10.55 -1.25 -4.86
CA ARG A 139 11.99 -1.18 -5.09
C ARG A 139 12.71 -1.03 -3.75
N ASP A 140 13.72 -1.88 -3.48
CA ASP A 140 14.42 -1.92 -2.21
C ASP A 140 15.04 -0.56 -1.85
N ARG A 141 15.69 0.09 -2.80
CA ARG A 141 16.30 1.42 -2.58
C ARG A 141 15.27 2.48 -2.15
N THR A 142 14.02 2.40 -2.65
CA THR A 142 12.95 3.33 -2.27
C THR A 142 12.51 3.09 -0.84
N LEU A 143 12.34 1.83 -0.43
CA LEU A 143 12.01 1.51 0.95
C LEU A 143 13.15 1.87 1.90
N ALA A 144 14.41 1.62 1.50
CA ALA A 144 15.60 2.01 2.26
C ALA A 144 15.72 3.54 2.43
N GLU A 145 15.30 4.33 1.43
CA GLU A 145 15.21 5.79 1.54
C GLU A 145 14.27 6.21 2.68
N TYR A 146 13.05 5.65 2.72
CA TYR A 146 12.10 5.93 3.80
C TYR A 146 12.59 5.42 5.15
N GLU A 147 13.18 4.22 5.21
CA GLU A 147 13.75 3.66 6.45
C GLU A 147 14.83 4.57 7.03
N ARG A 148 15.72 5.12 6.18
CA ARG A 148 16.75 6.07 6.59
C ARG A 148 16.15 7.38 7.12
N ILE A 149 15.19 7.95 6.40
CA ILE A 149 14.51 9.19 6.82
C ILE A 149 13.81 9.00 8.17
N LEU A 150 13.18 7.85 8.40
CA LEU A 150 12.57 7.49 9.67
C LEU A 150 13.63 7.38 10.78
N ALA A 151 14.76 6.74 10.50
CA ALA A 151 15.86 6.62 11.46
C ALA A 151 16.43 7.99 11.85
N ASP A 152 16.61 8.89 10.87
CA ASP A 152 17.04 10.27 11.11
C ASP A 152 16.03 11.07 11.94
N ALA A 153 14.76 10.71 11.89
CA ALA A 153 13.70 11.27 12.75
C ALA A 153 13.59 10.56 14.13
N GLY A 154 14.44 9.58 14.43
CA GLY A 154 14.43 8.81 15.68
C GLY A 154 13.35 7.71 15.75
N LEU A 155 12.85 7.27 14.58
CA LEU A 155 11.84 6.23 14.43
C LEU A 155 12.41 4.96 13.80
N ARG A 156 11.71 3.84 14.00
CA ARG A 156 12.02 2.57 13.35
C ARG A 156 10.75 2.00 12.74
N ALA A 157 10.79 1.64 11.46
CA ALA A 157 9.67 0.97 10.82
C ALA A 157 9.56 -0.48 11.31
N ALA A 158 8.44 -0.85 11.92
CA ALA A 158 8.10 -2.24 12.18
C ALA A 158 7.52 -2.91 10.93
N VAL A 159 6.80 -2.13 10.14
CA VAL A 159 6.20 -2.52 8.85
C VAL A 159 6.19 -1.28 7.97
N LEU A 160 6.52 -1.47 6.70
CA LEU A 160 6.23 -0.54 5.60
C LEU A 160 5.19 -1.19 4.71
N ASP A 161 4.03 -0.57 4.57
CA ASP A 161 2.90 -1.14 3.83
C ASP A 161 2.29 -0.09 2.89
N ALA A 162 1.56 -0.53 1.88
CA ALA A 162 0.80 0.37 1.03
C ALA A 162 -0.41 0.92 1.81
N ARG A 163 -0.74 2.20 1.57
CA ARG A 163 -1.84 2.87 2.26
C ARG A 163 -3.17 2.14 2.09
N SER A 164 -3.53 1.76 0.86
CA SER A 164 -4.79 1.06 0.58
C SER A 164 -4.86 -0.31 1.27
N ILE A 165 -3.74 -1.04 1.38
CA ILE A 165 -3.67 -2.30 2.13
C ILE A 165 -3.88 -2.04 3.63
N SER A 166 -3.24 -1.02 4.19
CA SER A 166 -3.46 -0.61 5.59
C SER A 166 -4.90 -0.19 5.86
N LEU A 167 -5.56 0.51 4.92
CA LEU A 167 -6.98 0.88 5.01
C LEU A 167 -7.88 -0.35 4.95
N ALA A 168 -7.61 -1.30 4.06
CA ALA A 168 -8.36 -2.56 3.98
C ALA A 168 -8.24 -3.38 5.27
N GLN A 169 -7.07 -3.43 5.88
CA GLN A 169 -6.87 -4.07 7.18
C GLN A 169 -7.68 -3.37 8.29
N ALA A 170 -7.73 -2.04 8.29
CA ALA A 170 -8.54 -1.26 9.24
C ALA A 170 -10.04 -1.47 9.04
N ALA A 171 -10.48 -1.65 7.79
CA ALA A 171 -11.86 -1.93 7.39
C ALA A 171 -12.16 -3.44 7.32
N SER A 172 -11.39 -4.27 8.00
CA SER A 172 -11.43 -5.74 7.85
C SER A 172 -12.82 -6.36 8.08
N ALA A 173 -13.63 -5.83 8.99
CA ALA A 173 -14.95 -6.40 9.29
C ALA A 173 -15.92 -6.40 8.08
N PRO A 174 -16.14 -5.27 7.36
CA PRO A 174 -16.96 -5.27 6.14
C PRO A 174 -16.29 -5.99 4.95
N LEU A 175 -14.96 -6.11 4.93
CA LEU A 175 -14.21 -6.74 3.84
C LEU A 175 -13.93 -8.23 4.06
N ALA A 176 -14.35 -8.80 5.20
CA ALA A 176 -13.98 -10.17 5.59
C ALA A 176 -14.76 -11.25 4.84
N ARG A 177 -15.89 -10.93 4.20
CA ARG A 177 -16.77 -11.90 3.55
C ARG A 177 -17.08 -11.48 2.13
N GLY A 178 -17.11 -12.47 1.23
CA GLY A 178 -17.44 -12.25 -0.17
C GLY A 178 -16.40 -11.39 -0.89
N THR A 179 -16.81 -10.76 -1.96
CA THR A 179 -15.99 -9.82 -2.74
C THR A 179 -16.40 -8.39 -2.43
N ALA A 180 -15.44 -7.52 -2.14
CA ALA A 180 -15.69 -6.11 -1.85
C ALA A 180 -14.64 -5.22 -2.53
N GLY A 181 -15.05 -4.02 -2.96
CA GLY A 181 -14.18 -2.99 -3.51
C GLY A 181 -13.89 -1.90 -2.48
N LEU A 182 -12.62 -1.52 -2.35
CA LEU A 182 -12.19 -0.31 -1.66
C LEU A 182 -11.70 0.70 -2.70
N LEU A 183 -12.45 1.79 -2.87
CA LEU A 183 -12.01 2.91 -3.69
C LEU A 183 -11.47 4.02 -2.76
N HIS A 184 -10.17 4.20 -2.79
CA HIS A 184 -9.52 5.28 -2.07
C HIS A 184 -9.25 6.44 -3.04
N VAL A 185 -9.98 7.53 -2.87
CA VAL A 185 -9.85 8.75 -3.69
C VAL A 185 -8.94 9.72 -2.96
N GLY A 186 -7.71 9.86 -3.46
CA GLY A 186 -6.72 10.82 -2.96
C GLY A 186 -6.71 12.11 -3.78
N ARG A 187 -5.88 13.05 -3.39
CA ARG A 187 -5.71 14.32 -4.14
C ARG A 187 -4.83 14.18 -5.37
N THR A 188 -3.88 13.25 -5.36
CA THR A 188 -2.88 13.06 -6.41
C THR A 188 -3.01 11.73 -7.13
N TRP A 189 -3.71 10.77 -6.57
CA TRP A 189 -4.03 9.46 -7.19
C TRP A 189 -5.26 8.86 -6.55
N THR A 190 -5.87 7.96 -7.28
CA THR A 190 -6.97 7.13 -6.80
C THR A 190 -6.55 5.67 -6.85
N THR A 191 -6.86 4.91 -5.81
CA THR A 191 -6.55 3.47 -5.76
C THR A 191 -7.82 2.65 -5.65
N LEU A 192 -7.99 1.70 -6.57
CA LEU A 192 -8.99 0.64 -6.49
C LEU A 192 -8.32 -0.63 -5.99
N LEU A 193 -8.80 -1.14 -4.87
CA LEU A 193 -8.42 -2.43 -4.29
C LEU A 193 -9.65 -3.33 -4.24
N VAL A 194 -9.59 -4.50 -4.86
CA VAL A 194 -10.62 -5.53 -4.73
C VAL A 194 -10.12 -6.61 -3.77
N VAL A 195 -10.96 -6.93 -2.81
CA VAL A 195 -10.69 -7.90 -1.74
C VAL A 195 -11.71 -9.01 -1.83
N GLN A 196 -11.29 -10.25 -1.73
CA GLN A 196 -12.17 -11.42 -1.64
C GLN A 196 -11.82 -12.21 -0.38
N GLU A 197 -12.83 -12.47 0.46
CA GLU A 197 -12.65 -13.17 1.74
C GLU A 197 -11.52 -12.57 2.60
N GLY A 198 -11.47 -11.23 2.66
CA GLY A 198 -10.46 -10.48 3.39
C GLY A 198 -9.06 -10.45 2.75
N ARG A 199 -8.88 -11.01 1.56
CA ARG A 199 -7.59 -11.09 0.89
C ARG A 199 -7.56 -10.20 -0.35
N PRO A 200 -6.52 -9.36 -0.55
CA PRO A 200 -6.34 -8.59 -1.77
C PRO A 200 -6.29 -9.51 -3.00
N ARG A 201 -7.02 -9.17 -4.03
CA ARG A 201 -7.06 -9.92 -5.29
C ARG A 201 -6.64 -9.08 -6.48
N PHE A 202 -7.04 -7.82 -6.48
CA PHE A 202 -6.71 -6.89 -7.56
C PHE A 202 -6.44 -5.51 -6.96
N TRP A 203 -5.50 -4.80 -7.56
CA TRP A 203 -5.10 -3.47 -7.15
C TRP A 203 -4.64 -2.64 -8.33
N ARG A 204 -5.21 -1.46 -8.45
CA ARG A 204 -4.84 -0.52 -9.48
C ARG A 204 -4.74 0.89 -8.91
N VAL A 205 -3.60 1.51 -9.15
CA VAL A 205 -3.40 2.94 -8.88
C VAL A 205 -3.67 3.70 -10.17
N LEU A 206 -4.61 4.61 -10.09
CA LEU A 206 -4.97 5.52 -11.18
C LEU A 206 -4.23 6.83 -10.96
N PRO A 207 -3.38 7.27 -11.91
CA PRO A 207 -2.53 8.45 -11.75
C PRO A 207 -3.31 9.75 -11.97
N GLU A 208 -4.56 9.79 -11.62
CA GLU A 208 -5.41 10.95 -11.87
C GLU A 208 -5.53 11.82 -10.63
N GLU A 209 -5.08 13.06 -10.79
CA GLU A 209 -5.50 14.15 -9.93
C GLU A 209 -7.02 14.28 -10.11
N LEU A 210 -7.76 14.15 -9.01
CA LEU A 210 -9.16 14.55 -9.01
C LEU A 210 -9.24 15.98 -8.48
N PRO A 211 -9.23 17.00 -9.35
CA PRO A 211 -9.60 18.33 -8.96
C PRO A 211 -11.10 18.35 -8.71
N GLY A 212 -11.48 18.03 -7.49
CA GLY A 212 -12.86 18.14 -7.04
C GLY A 212 -13.84 17.17 -7.73
N TRP A 213 -14.80 16.67 -6.98
CA TRP A 213 -15.85 15.74 -7.42
C TRP A 213 -16.86 16.38 -8.40
N MET A 214 -16.49 17.43 -9.14
CA MET A 214 -17.38 18.19 -9.98
C MET A 214 -16.87 18.28 -11.41
N GLY A 215 -17.62 17.75 -12.39
CA GLY A 215 -17.38 17.90 -13.80
C GLY A 215 -17.03 16.62 -14.58
N ASP A 216 -16.45 16.78 -15.76
CA ASP A 216 -16.12 15.70 -16.72
C ASP A 216 -15.13 14.67 -16.15
N ASP A 217 -14.28 15.06 -15.22
CA ASP A 217 -13.30 14.20 -14.55
C ASP A 217 -13.95 13.06 -13.75
N ARG A 218 -15.14 13.29 -13.19
CA ARG A 218 -15.91 12.24 -12.51
C ARG A 218 -16.30 11.11 -13.46
N THR A 219 -16.74 11.43 -14.64
CA THR A 219 -17.16 10.44 -15.66
C THR A 219 -15.97 9.59 -16.10
N ARG A 220 -14.81 10.21 -16.23
CA ARG A 220 -13.56 9.51 -16.56
C ARG A 220 -13.14 8.54 -15.47
N LEU A 221 -13.13 8.98 -14.20
CA LEU A 221 -12.81 8.10 -13.08
C LEU A 221 -13.78 6.92 -12.99
N LEU A 222 -15.09 7.17 -13.11
CA LEU A 222 -16.08 6.11 -13.05
C LEU A 222 -15.87 5.09 -14.18
N ARG A 223 -15.51 5.53 -15.39
CA ARG A 223 -15.16 4.64 -16.50
C ARG A 223 -13.94 3.79 -16.17
N GLU A 224 -12.85 4.39 -15.71
CA GLU A 224 -11.64 3.67 -15.30
C GLU A 224 -11.91 2.64 -14.18
N VAL A 225 -12.76 2.97 -13.24
CA VAL A 225 -13.19 2.04 -12.17
C VAL A 225 -14.00 0.90 -12.75
N VAL A 226 -14.99 1.18 -13.60
CA VAL A 226 -15.82 0.16 -14.26
C VAL A 226 -14.99 -0.77 -15.11
N ASP A 227 -14.10 -0.23 -15.96
CA ASP A 227 -13.20 -1.02 -16.81
C ASP A 227 -12.28 -1.92 -15.96
N SER A 228 -11.81 -1.41 -14.81
CA SER A 228 -11.00 -2.19 -13.86
C SER A 228 -11.80 -3.33 -13.22
N LEU A 229 -13.07 -3.10 -12.89
CA LEU A 229 -13.94 -4.15 -12.32
C LEU A 229 -14.32 -5.21 -13.36
N ILE A 230 -14.54 -4.80 -14.64
CA ILE A 230 -14.75 -5.73 -15.75
C ILE A 230 -13.50 -6.61 -15.92
N PHE A 231 -12.32 -6.00 -15.96
CA PHE A 231 -11.05 -6.74 -16.03
C PHE A 231 -10.88 -7.72 -14.86
N CYS A 232 -11.22 -7.32 -13.64
CA CYS A 232 -11.20 -8.19 -12.45
C CYS A 232 -12.09 -9.41 -12.64
N ARG A 233 -13.31 -9.22 -13.13
CA ARG A 233 -14.26 -10.31 -13.37
C ARG A 233 -13.72 -11.29 -14.42
N GLU A 234 -13.22 -10.76 -15.54
CA GLU A 234 -12.78 -11.58 -16.67
C GLU A 234 -11.45 -12.31 -16.41
N SER A 235 -10.49 -11.61 -15.76
CA SER A 235 -9.13 -12.13 -15.56
C SER A 235 -8.95 -12.91 -14.27
N GLU A 236 -9.64 -12.53 -13.20
CA GLU A 236 -9.48 -13.13 -11.87
C GLU A 236 -10.68 -14.01 -11.48
N GLY A 237 -11.73 -14.07 -12.29
CA GLY A 237 -12.97 -14.81 -11.99
C GLY A 237 -13.67 -14.28 -10.74
N LEU A 238 -13.55 -12.99 -10.47
CA LEU A 238 -14.17 -12.35 -9.30
C LEU A 238 -15.59 -11.92 -9.68
N GLU A 239 -16.60 -12.49 -9.01
CA GLU A 239 -17.96 -11.99 -9.11
C GLU A 239 -18.02 -10.56 -8.54
N PRO A 240 -18.55 -9.58 -9.30
CA PRO A 240 -18.71 -8.23 -8.77
C PRO A 240 -19.73 -8.22 -7.62
N VAL A 241 -19.49 -7.34 -6.66
CA VAL A 241 -20.43 -7.02 -5.57
C VAL A 241 -21.58 -6.19 -6.10
#